data_f489058e82fe9b9eefb3ad61f898b730
#
_entry.id   f489058e82fe9b9eefb3ad61f898b730
#
_cell.length_a   1.000
_cell.length_b   1.000
_cell.length_c   1.000
_cell.angle_alpha   90.00
_cell.angle_beta   90.00
_cell.angle_gamma   90.00
#
_symmetry.space_group_name_H-M   'P 1'
#
loop_
_entity.id
_entity.type
_entity.pdbx_description
1 polymer ?
#
loop_
_entity_poly.entity_id
_entity_poly.type
_entity_poly.pdbx_seq_one_letter_code
_entity_poly.pdbx_strand_id
1 'polypeptide(L)'
;MSSNIEDKPRIYKGLAGVVVDTTAISKVVPETNSLTYRGYAVQDLATQCSFEQVAYLLWHGELPNDQQLALFTQRERAARRLNRSMMDLLQKLPTSCHPMDVVRTLISFMGAEDPDEDDSSEAANYAKALRMYAVLPTIVAADMRRRRGLAPIAPHSHMNYAQNFLHMCFGDVPEQVVVDAFEQSMVLYAEHSFNASTFAARVVTSTQSDIYSAVTAAIGALKGPLHGGANEAVMHDMIEIGSADKASEWLQGKLTRKDKIMGFGHRVYKNGDSRVPTMKEALKRVAAARDGQNWLDIYEVLEKGMAEANGIKPNLDFPTGPAYYLMGFDIGAFTPIFVMSRITGWTAHIIEQTASNALIRPLSEYVGPPQRELPSTR
;
A
#
# COMPACT_ATOMS: atom_id res chain seq x y z
N MET A 1 22.92 31.61 -42.71
CA MET A 1 23.08 31.52 -41.22
C MET A 1 21.87 30.81 -40.68
N SER A 2 21.95 29.48 -40.55
CA SER A 2 20.87 28.68 -39.96
C SER A 2 20.99 28.82 -38.42
N SER A 3 20.04 29.47 -37.80
CA SER A 3 19.92 29.49 -36.35
C SER A 3 19.56 28.09 -35.90
N ASN A 4 20.53 27.35 -35.30
CA ASN A 4 20.28 26.19 -34.49
C ASN A 4 19.43 26.66 -33.29
N ILE A 5 18.11 26.50 -33.39
CA ILE A 5 17.23 26.51 -32.22
C ILE A 5 17.58 25.23 -31.51
N GLU A 6 18.44 25.29 -30.49
CA GLU A 6 18.61 24.21 -29.54
C GLU A 6 17.24 23.96 -28.90
N ASP A 7 16.62 22.85 -29.29
CA ASP A 7 15.36 22.41 -28.69
C ASP A 7 15.61 22.12 -27.21
N LYS A 8 15.21 23.04 -26.33
CA LYS A 8 15.36 22.85 -24.89
C LYS A 8 14.67 21.54 -24.45
N PRO A 9 15.34 20.68 -23.67
CA PRO A 9 14.76 19.41 -23.27
C PRO A 9 13.47 19.64 -22.51
N ARG A 10 12.42 18.91 -22.89
CA ARG A 10 11.11 18.98 -22.24
C ARG A 10 11.18 18.35 -20.85
N ILE A 11 10.90 19.13 -19.81
CA ILE A 11 10.88 18.65 -18.41
C ILE A 11 9.50 18.10 -18.08
N TYR A 12 9.44 16.83 -17.73
CA TYR A 12 8.22 16.14 -17.25
C TYR A 12 8.22 16.04 -15.71
N LYS A 13 7.78 17.10 -15.02
CA LYS A 13 7.76 17.13 -13.56
C LYS A 13 6.98 15.94 -12.98
N GLY A 14 7.64 15.17 -12.11
CA GLY A 14 7.06 13.98 -11.48
C GLY A 14 6.71 12.88 -12.47
N LEU A 15 7.37 12.84 -13.65
CA LEU A 15 7.17 11.87 -14.73
C LEU A 15 5.71 11.77 -15.21
N ALA A 16 4.94 12.86 -15.11
CA ALA A 16 3.54 12.86 -15.56
C ALA A 16 3.44 12.57 -17.06
N GLY A 17 2.72 11.50 -17.43
CA GLY A 17 2.52 11.08 -18.81
C GLY A 17 3.72 10.37 -19.46
N VAL A 18 4.79 10.10 -18.70
CA VAL A 18 5.94 9.33 -19.19
C VAL A 18 5.67 7.84 -18.98
N VAL A 19 5.73 7.06 -20.05
CA VAL A 19 5.77 5.59 -19.99
C VAL A 19 7.23 5.19 -19.81
N VAL A 20 7.55 4.60 -18.66
CA VAL A 20 8.94 4.26 -18.29
C VAL A 20 9.30 2.85 -18.75
N ASP A 21 8.35 1.91 -18.62
CA ASP A 21 8.54 0.51 -18.96
C ASP A 21 7.18 -0.16 -19.20
N THR A 22 7.20 -1.44 -19.58
CA THR A 22 6.02 -2.29 -19.73
C THR A 22 5.76 -3.08 -18.44
N THR A 23 4.52 -3.52 -18.24
CA THR A 23 4.15 -4.46 -17.16
C THR A 23 3.00 -5.35 -17.60
N ALA A 24 3.06 -6.62 -17.20
CA ALA A 24 1.98 -7.59 -17.36
C ALA A 24 1.18 -7.81 -16.06
N ILE A 25 1.49 -7.07 -14.98
CA ILE A 25 0.93 -7.33 -13.64
C ILE A 25 -0.43 -6.69 -13.46
N SER A 26 -0.55 -5.41 -13.79
CA SER A 26 -1.82 -4.69 -13.66
C SER A 26 -1.99 -3.58 -14.68
N LYS A 27 -3.24 -3.21 -14.92
CA LYS A 27 -3.58 -2.10 -15.81
C LYS A 27 -4.76 -1.31 -15.26
N VAL A 28 -4.61 0.01 -15.21
CA VAL A 28 -5.77 0.92 -15.11
C VAL A 28 -6.35 1.11 -16.51
N VAL A 29 -7.64 0.85 -16.64
CA VAL A 29 -8.39 0.97 -17.90
C VAL A 29 -9.34 2.17 -17.78
N PRO A 30 -8.93 3.39 -18.24
CA PRO A 30 -9.72 4.60 -18.05
C PRO A 30 -11.07 4.55 -18.76
N GLU A 31 -11.16 3.84 -19.89
CA GLU A 31 -12.34 3.75 -20.74
C GLU A 31 -13.52 3.05 -20.05
N THR A 32 -13.21 2.03 -19.26
CA THR A 32 -14.21 1.25 -18.50
C THR A 32 -14.19 1.61 -17.01
N ASN A 33 -13.35 2.56 -16.61
CA ASN A 33 -13.08 2.90 -15.20
C ASN A 33 -12.82 1.62 -14.37
N SER A 34 -11.86 0.81 -14.81
CA SER A 34 -11.52 -0.47 -14.19
C SER A 34 -10.02 -0.54 -13.86
N LEU A 35 -9.69 -1.32 -12.84
CA LEU A 35 -8.34 -1.79 -12.55
C LEU A 35 -8.34 -3.31 -12.72
N THR A 36 -7.35 -3.84 -13.43
CA THR A 36 -7.19 -5.29 -13.60
C THR A 36 -5.88 -5.77 -13.02
N TYR A 37 -5.89 -6.96 -12.40
CA TYR A 37 -4.70 -7.71 -11.99
C TYR A 37 -4.58 -8.93 -12.91
N ARG A 38 -3.49 -9.02 -13.69
CA ARG A 38 -3.30 -10.11 -14.65
C ARG A 38 -4.51 -10.31 -15.58
N GLY A 39 -5.24 -9.23 -15.90
CA GLY A 39 -6.42 -9.25 -16.75
C GLY A 39 -7.77 -9.41 -16.05
N TYR A 40 -7.81 -9.84 -14.79
CA TYR A 40 -9.04 -9.95 -14.00
C TYR A 40 -9.41 -8.60 -13.36
N ALA A 41 -10.68 -8.24 -13.39
CA ALA A 41 -11.14 -7.01 -12.77
C ALA A 41 -11.02 -7.08 -11.24
N VAL A 42 -10.47 -6.03 -10.63
CA VAL A 42 -10.17 -6.03 -9.18
C VAL A 42 -11.41 -6.16 -8.31
N GLN A 43 -12.54 -5.60 -8.73
CA GLN A 43 -13.82 -5.72 -8.01
C GLN A 43 -14.35 -7.15 -7.98
N ASP A 44 -14.13 -7.92 -9.07
CA ASP A 44 -14.51 -9.33 -9.12
C ASP A 44 -13.58 -10.17 -8.24
N LEU A 45 -12.28 -9.90 -8.29
CA LEU A 45 -11.32 -10.53 -7.40
C LEU A 45 -11.63 -10.25 -5.92
N ALA A 46 -11.99 -9.02 -5.57
CA ALA A 46 -12.28 -8.63 -4.19
C ALA A 46 -13.58 -9.25 -3.65
N THR A 47 -14.49 -9.69 -4.51
CA THR A 47 -15.78 -10.28 -4.12
C THR A 47 -15.82 -11.80 -4.23
N GLN A 48 -14.94 -12.41 -5.02
CA GLN A 48 -15.01 -13.84 -5.38
C GLN A 48 -13.75 -14.63 -5.03
N CYS A 49 -12.64 -13.96 -4.70
CA CYS A 49 -11.36 -14.61 -4.39
C CYS A 49 -10.88 -14.27 -2.99
N SER A 50 -10.15 -15.21 -2.36
CA SER A 50 -9.39 -14.92 -1.16
C SER A 50 -8.15 -14.07 -1.48
N PHE A 51 -7.61 -13.40 -0.47
CA PHE A 51 -6.39 -12.61 -0.65
C PHE A 51 -5.19 -13.51 -1.03
N GLU A 52 -5.13 -14.75 -0.52
CA GLU A 52 -4.12 -15.74 -0.90
C GLU A 52 -4.20 -16.12 -2.40
N GLN A 53 -5.42 -16.24 -2.96
CA GLN A 53 -5.59 -16.48 -4.39
C GLN A 53 -5.09 -15.30 -5.22
N VAL A 54 -5.34 -14.07 -4.76
CA VAL A 54 -4.87 -12.85 -5.45
C VAL A 54 -3.36 -12.68 -5.34
N ALA A 55 -2.76 -12.99 -4.19
CA ALA A 55 -1.31 -13.00 -4.05
C ALA A 55 -0.65 -14.00 -5.01
N TYR A 56 -1.19 -15.21 -5.08
CA TYR A 56 -0.75 -16.23 -6.03
C TYR A 56 -0.86 -15.74 -7.49
N LEU A 57 -2.02 -15.17 -7.86
CA LEU A 57 -2.26 -14.62 -9.20
C LEU A 57 -1.20 -13.57 -9.60
N LEU A 58 -0.90 -12.64 -8.71
CA LEU A 58 0.06 -11.57 -8.99
C LEU A 58 1.46 -12.12 -9.28
N TRP A 59 1.91 -13.15 -8.56
CA TRP A 59 3.23 -13.75 -8.74
C TRP A 59 3.31 -14.76 -9.89
N HIS A 60 2.25 -15.55 -10.11
CA HIS A 60 2.27 -16.65 -11.08
C HIS A 60 1.55 -16.35 -12.39
N GLY A 61 0.80 -15.25 -12.46
CA GLY A 61 0.09 -14.82 -13.67
C GLY A 61 -1.30 -15.42 -13.86
N GLU A 62 -1.63 -16.51 -13.18
CA GLU A 62 -2.90 -17.22 -13.25
C GLU A 62 -3.44 -17.52 -11.85
N LEU A 63 -4.76 -17.63 -11.72
CA LEU A 63 -5.39 -18.06 -10.46
C LEU A 63 -4.99 -19.51 -10.13
N PRO A 64 -4.76 -19.82 -8.84
CA PRO A 64 -4.39 -21.18 -8.45
C PRO A 64 -5.58 -22.15 -8.57
N ASN A 65 -5.29 -23.39 -8.96
CA ASN A 65 -6.21 -24.49 -8.69
C ASN A 65 -6.12 -24.91 -7.20
N ASP A 66 -7.01 -25.80 -6.75
CA ASP A 66 -7.10 -26.19 -5.34
C ASP A 66 -5.79 -26.76 -4.78
N GLN A 67 -5.07 -27.57 -5.56
CA GLN A 67 -3.78 -28.15 -5.15
C GLN A 67 -2.69 -27.08 -5.02
N GLN A 68 -2.64 -26.14 -5.97
CA GLN A 68 -1.69 -25.03 -5.94
C GLN A 68 -1.97 -24.10 -4.76
N LEU A 69 -3.24 -23.78 -4.51
CA LEU A 69 -3.65 -22.96 -3.37
C LEU A 69 -3.31 -23.64 -2.04
N ALA A 70 -3.58 -24.93 -1.92
CA ALA A 70 -3.25 -25.70 -0.71
C ALA A 70 -1.74 -25.69 -0.41
N LEU A 71 -0.90 -25.90 -1.42
CA LEU A 71 0.56 -25.85 -1.26
C LEU A 71 1.04 -24.42 -0.93
N PHE A 72 0.49 -23.42 -1.58
CA PHE A 72 0.81 -22.01 -1.33
C PHE A 72 0.48 -21.62 0.13
N THR A 73 -0.73 -21.89 0.59
CA THR A 73 -1.17 -21.57 1.96
C THR A 73 -0.41 -22.38 3.01
N GLN A 74 -0.02 -23.62 2.71
CA GLN A 74 0.83 -24.40 3.61
C GLN A 74 2.20 -23.73 3.82
N ARG A 75 2.85 -23.30 2.72
CA ARG A 75 4.16 -22.61 2.77
C ARG A 75 4.05 -21.25 3.48
N GLU A 76 3.02 -20.48 3.17
CA GLU A 76 2.75 -19.18 3.79
C GLU A 76 2.61 -19.36 5.32
N ARG A 77 1.75 -20.28 5.77
CA ARG A 77 1.50 -20.54 7.20
C ARG A 77 2.76 -20.99 7.94
N ALA A 78 3.62 -21.77 7.31
CA ALA A 78 4.89 -22.20 7.87
C ALA A 78 5.87 -21.03 8.08
N ALA A 79 5.76 -19.96 7.29
CA ALA A 79 6.65 -18.80 7.31
C ALA A 79 6.16 -17.62 8.19
N ARG A 80 4.99 -17.71 8.84
CA ARG A 80 4.36 -16.61 9.59
C ARG A 80 5.14 -16.13 10.81
N ARG A 81 6.00 -16.97 11.40
CA ARG A 81 6.64 -16.68 12.70
C ARG A 81 7.83 -15.76 12.55
N LEU A 82 7.93 -14.76 13.41
CA LEU A 82 9.16 -14.02 13.64
C LEU A 82 10.18 -14.90 14.35
N ASN A 83 11.43 -14.85 13.93
CA ASN A 83 12.53 -15.47 14.66
C ASN A 83 12.85 -14.64 15.93
N ARG A 84 13.74 -15.15 16.76
CA ARG A 84 14.08 -14.54 18.06
C ARG A 84 14.72 -13.16 17.87
N SER A 85 15.67 -13.01 16.92
CA SER A 85 16.37 -11.74 16.67
C SER A 85 15.43 -10.64 16.20
N MET A 86 14.46 -10.95 15.32
CA MET A 86 13.42 -10.01 14.90
C MET A 86 12.52 -9.59 16.08
N MET A 87 12.13 -10.54 16.96
CA MET A 87 11.36 -10.23 18.16
C MET A 87 12.14 -9.35 19.13
N ASP A 88 13.42 -9.64 19.35
CA ASP A 88 14.30 -8.84 20.21
C ASP A 88 14.49 -7.44 19.66
N LEU A 89 14.67 -7.29 18.34
CA LEU A 89 14.75 -5.99 17.67
C LEU A 89 13.43 -5.21 17.80
N LEU A 90 12.29 -5.85 17.53
CA LEU A 90 10.98 -5.22 17.68
C LEU A 90 10.79 -4.61 19.08
N GLN A 91 11.20 -5.33 20.13
CA GLN A 91 11.07 -4.86 21.51
C GLN A 91 11.98 -3.66 21.82
N LYS A 92 13.11 -3.50 21.12
CA LYS A 92 14.05 -2.38 21.30
C LYS A 92 13.62 -1.11 20.58
N LEU A 93 12.77 -1.22 19.56
CA LEU A 93 12.32 -0.03 18.82
C LEU A 93 11.41 0.83 19.71
N PRO A 94 11.54 2.17 19.68
CA PRO A 94 10.70 3.05 20.50
C PRO A 94 9.24 3.00 20.04
N THR A 95 8.30 2.98 21.00
CA THR A 95 6.86 3.05 20.69
C THR A 95 6.41 4.45 20.24
N SER A 96 7.27 5.45 20.39
CA SER A 96 7.03 6.82 19.91
C SER A 96 7.27 7.00 18.41
N CYS A 97 7.99 6.08 17.74
CA CYS A 97 8.14 6.15 16.29
C CYS A 97 6.86 5.73 15.57
N HIS A 98 6.70 6.18 14.33
CA HIS A 98 5.57 5.75 13.50
C HIS A 98 5.64 4.24 13.22
N PRO A 99 4.51 3.48 13.24
CA PRO A 99 4.50 2.04 12.96
C PRO A 99 5.17 1.64 11.64
N MET A 100 5.11 2.49 10.62
CA MET A 100 5.82 2.28 9.35
C MET A 100 7.35 2.20 9.52
N ASP A 101 7.93 2.88 10.54
CA ASP A 101 9.36 2.81 10.80
C ASP A 101 9.74 1.43 11.35
N VAL A 102 8.86 0.83 12.15
CA VAL A 102 9.02 -0.55 12.64
C VAL A 102 9.01 -1.54 11.49
N VAL A 103 8.01 -1.45 10.61
CA VAL A 103 7.89 -2.35 9.44
C VAL A 103 9.11 -2.23 8.54
N ARG A 104 9.52 -0.99 8.20
CA ARG A 104 10.70 -0.74 7.36
C ARG A 104 11.97 -1.31 7.96
N THR A 105 12.18 -1.11 9.26
CA THR A 105 13.38 -1.59 9.98
C THR A 105 13.43 -3.11 10.00
N LEU A 106 12.31 -3.79 10.29
CA LEU A 106 12.27 -5.24 10.36
C LEU A 106 12.41 -5.91 9.00
N ILE A 107 11.86 -5.31 7.93
CA ILE A 107 12.08 -5.84 6.57
C ILE A 107 13.53 -5.68 6.14
N SER A 108 14.16 -4.54 6.40
CA SER A 108 15.60 -4.35 6.13
C SER A 108 16.46 -5.30 6.95
N PHE A 109 16.13 -5.52 8.22
CA PHE A 109 16.83 -6.45 9.09
C PHE A 109 16.69 -7.90 8.64
N MET A 110 15.54 -8.26 8.08
CA MET A 110 15.30 -9.58 7.49
C MET A 110 16.27 -9.89 6.33
N GLY A 111 16.61 -8.87 5.52
CA GLY A 111 17.65 -8.98 4.49
C GLY A 111 19.02 -9.24 5.10
N ALA A 112 19.42 -8.43 6.10
CA ALA A 112 20.71 -8.58 6.75
C ALA A 112 20.91 -9.94 7.45
N GLU A 113 19.83 -10.67 7.78
CA GLU A 113 19.89 -12.02 8.34
C GLU A 113 19.79 -13.13 7.28
N ASP A 114 19.50 -12.80 6.02
CA ASP A 114 19.33 -13.80 4.96
C ASP A 114 20.69 -14.19 4.35
N PRO A 115 21.16 -15.41 4.53
CA PRO A 115 22.43 -15.85 3.94
C PRO A 115 22.40 -15.87 2.40
N ASP A 116 21.19 -15.91 1.81
CA ASP A 116 20.98 -15.92 0.36
C ASP A 116 20.52 -14.53 -0.14
N GLU A 117 20.81 -13.43 0.60
CA GLU A 117 20.38 -12.05 0.26
C GLU A 117 20.69 -11.69 -1.20
N ASP A 118 21.88 -12.00 -1.67
CA ASP A 118 22.38 -11.67 -3.01
C ASP A 118 21.84 -12.55 -4.13
N ASP A 119 21.21 -13.70 -3.83
CA ASP A 119 20.58 -14.54 -4.86
C ASP A 119 19.31 -13.87 -5.40
N SER A 120 19.42 -13.27 -6.58
CA SER A 120 18.33 -12.61 -7.29
C SER A 120 17.66 -13.47 -8.36
N SER A 121 17.87 -14.80 -8.34
CA SER A 121 17.13 -15.72 -9.21
C SER A 121 15.63 -15.61 -8.95
N GLU A 122 14.82 -15.93 -9.97
CA GLU A 122 13.36 -15.87 -9.87
C GLU A 122 12.85 -16.71 -8.70
N ALA A 123 13.39 -17.93 -8.53
CA ALA A 123 13.02 -18.83 -7.46
C ALA A 123 13.37 -18.28 -6.07
N ALA A 124 14.56 -17.68 -5.91
CA ALA A 124 14.99 -17.07 -4.66
C ALA A 124 14.17 -15.81 -4.34
N ASN A 125 13.95 -14.93 -5.31
CA ASN A 125 13.11 -13.75 -5.15
C ASN A 125 11.67 -14.12 -4.78
N TYR A 126 11.09 -15.15 -5.39
CA TYR A 126 9.78 -15.66 -5.01
C TYR A 126 9.76 -16.20 -3.57
N ALA A 127 10.75 -16.97 -3.15
CA ALA A 127 10.84 -17.50 -1.80
C ALA A 127 10.96 -16.38 -0.75
N LYS A 128 11.76 -15.34 -1.03
CA LYS A 128 11.91 -14.15 -0.19
C LYS A 128 10.60 -13.33 -0.15
N ALA A 129 9.92 -13.15 -1.29
CA ALA A 129 8.64 -12.49 -1.38
C ALA A 129 7.58 -13.18 -0.52
N LEU A 130 7.46 -14.52 -0.64
CA LEU A 130 6.54 -15.31 0.17
C LEU A 130 6.85 -15.19 1.68
N ARG A 131 8.12 -15.19 2.06
CA ARG A 131 8.55 -15.03 3.45
C ARG A 131 8.17 -13.65 4.00
N MET A 132 8.43 -12.56 3.27
CA MET A 132 8.03 -11.21 3.67
C MET A 132 6.50 -11.08 3.76
N TYR A 133 5.77 -11.61 2.79
CA TYR A 133 4.31 -11.65 2.79
C TYR A 133 3.76 -12.35 4.04
N ALA A 134 4.29 -13.51 4.38
CA ALA A 134 3.82 -14.31 5.50
C ALA A 134 4.12 -13.67 6.87
N VAL A 135 5.26 -12.99 7.02
CA VAL A 135 5.72 -12.45 8.30
C VAL A 135 5.17 -11.06 8.61
N LEU A 136 4.81 -10.28 7.58
CA LEU A 136 4.32 -8.91 7.75
C LEU A 136 3.11 -8.78 8.70
N PRO A 137 2.07 -9.64 8.63
CA PRO A 137 0.97 -9.60 9.59
C PRO A 137 1.43 -9.75 11.04
N THR A 138 2.41 -10.63 11.27
CA THR A 138 2.95 -10.85 12.61
C THR A 138 3.72 -9.62 13.12
N ILE A 139 4.48 -8.94 12.25
CA ILE A 139 5.17 -7.69 12.58
C ILE A 139 4.15 -6.62 12.98
N VAL A 140 3.15 -6.39 12.12
CA VAL A 140 2.16 -5.31 12.32
C VAL A 140 1.32 -5.57 13.56
N ALA A 141 0.82 -6.78 13.74
CA ALA A 141 0.01 -7.15 14.92
C ALA A 141 0.83 -7.08 16.22
N ALA A 142 2.07 -7.57 16.21
CA ALA A 142 2.94 -7.53 17.38
C ALA A 142 3.29 -6.09 17.79
N ASP A 143 3.56 -5.20 16.82
CA ASP A 143 3.82 -3.78 17.11
C ASP A 143 2.56 -3.07 17.63
N MET A 144 1.38 -3.33 17.04
CA MET A 144 0.12 -2.76 17.49
C MET A 144 -0.18 -3.17 18.94
N ARG A 145 -0.03 -4.45 19.28
CA ARG A 145 -0.24 -4.94 20.65
C ARG A 145 0.77 -4.36 21.63
N ARG A 146 2.05 -4.32 21.26
CA ARG A 146 3.12 -3.73 22.07
C ARG A 146 2.83 -2.27 22.43
N ARG A 147 2.34 -1.47 21.47
CA ARG A 147 1.94 -0.07 21.71
C ARG A 147 0.78 0.08 22.69
N ARG A 148 -0.08 -0.94 22.75
CA ARG A 148 -1.18 -1.04 23.73
C ARG A 148 -0.75 -1.67 25.08
N GLY A 149 0.53 -1.98 25.26
CA GLY A 149 1.04 -2.65 26.45
C GLY A 149 0.65 -4.13 26.57
N LEU A 150 0.26 -4.75 25.45
CA LEU A 150 -0.18 -6.14 25.39
C LEU A 150 0.92 -7.04 24.84
N ALA A 151 0.97 -8.29 25.30
CA ALA A 151 1.87 -9.29 24.73
C ALA A 151 1.48 -9.65 23.29
N PRO A 152 2.45 -9.89 22.39
CA PRO A 152 2.18 -10.41 21.05
C PRO A 152 1.46 -11.77 21.11
N ILE A 153 0.59 -12.00 20.14
CA ILE A 153 -0.09 -13.29 19.94
C ILE A 153 0.61 -14.02 18.79
N ALA A 154 0.90 -15.30 18.99
CA ALA A 154 1.51 -16.13 17.97
C ALA A 154 0.56 -16.37 16.80
N PRO A 155 1.07 -16.44 15.54
CA PRO A 155 0.24 -16.75 14.40
C PRO A 155 -0.38 -18.15 14.48
N HIS A 156 -1.61 -18.27 14.02
CA HIS A 156 -2.38 -19.51 14.02
C HIS A 156 -2.08 -20.33 12.75
N SER A 157 -1.93 -21.65 12.89
CA SER A 157 -1.51 -22.54 11.80
C SER A 157 -2.62 -22.94 10.81
N HIS A 158 -3.90 -22.70 11.15
CA HIS A 158 -5.04 -23.13 10.32
C HIS A 158 -5.94 -22.00 9.83
N MET A 159 -5.84 -20.80 10.39
CA MET A 159 -6.59 -19.64 9.95
C MET A 159 -6.09 -19.16 8.58
N ASN A 160 -6.99 -18.60 7.74
CA ASN A 160 -6.60 -17.87 6.54
C ASN A 160 -5.83 -16.59 6.90
N TYR A 161 -5.31 -15.88 5.90
CA TYR A 161 -4.46 -14.70 6.12
C TYR A 161 -5.18 -13.61 6.91
N ALA A 162 -6.40 -13.27 6.51
CA ALA A 162 -7.21 -12.22 7.16
C ALA A 162 -7.58 -12.61 8.60
N GLN A 163 -8.12 -13.80 8.82
CA GLN A 163 -8.48 -14.30 10.15
C GLN A 163 -7.28 -14.34 11.10
N ASN A 164 -6.13 -14.81 10.60
CA ASN A 164 -4.90 -14.89 11.39
C ASN A 164 -4.42 -13.50 11.83
N PHE A 165 -4.44 -12.51 10.95
CA PHE A 165 -4.06 -11.15 11.30
C PHE A 165 -4.99 -10.54 12.36
N LEU A 166 -6.30 -10.64 12.15
CA LEU A 166 -7.31 -10.14 13.08
C LEU A 166 -7.20 -10.82 14.45
N HIS A 167 -7.00 -12.14 14.47
CA HIS A 167 -6.72 -12.89 15.70
C HIS A 167 -5.46 -12.38 16.43
N MET A 168 -4.36 -12.19 15.70
CA MET A 168 -3.14 -11.67 16.33
C MET A 168 -3.28 -10.23 16.85
N CYS A 169 -4.13 -9.41 16.23
CA CYS A 169 -4.41 -8.05 16.69
C CYS A 169 -5.28 -8.01 17.94
N PHE A 170 -6.37 -8.77 17.95
CA PHE A 170 -7.47 -8.60 18.91
C PHE A 170 -7.61 -9.75 19.93
N GLY A 171 -6.98 -10.89 19.69
CA GLY A 171 -7.10 -12.09 20.53
C GLY A 171 -8.10 -13.10 19.98
N ASP A 172 -9.18 -12.62 19.38
CA ASP A 172 -10.22 -13.42 18.74
C ASP A 172 -10.43 -12.99 17.31
N VAL A 173 -11.04 -13.86 16.49
CA VAL A 173 -11.50 -13.52 15.15
C VAL A 173 -12.83 -12.80 15.28
N PRO A 174 -12.98 -11.56 14.77
CA PRO A 174 -14.24 -10.84 14.84
C PRO A 174 -15.32 -11.48 13.96
N GLU A 175 -16.51 -10.88 13.94
CA GLU A 175 -17.64 -11.31 13.13
C GLU A 175 -17.26 -11.41 11.64
N GLN A 176 -17.86 -12.36 10.93
CA GLN A 176 -17.52 -12.65 9.52
C GLN A 176 -17.61 -11.40 8.62
N VAL A 177 -18.55 -10.49 8.88
CA VAL A 177 -18.66 -9.23 8.12
C VAL A 177 -17.41 -8.36 8.19
N VAL A 178 -16.72 -8.37 9.32
CA VAL A 178 -15.45 -7.65 9.53
C VAL A 178 -14.31 -8.37 8.80
N VAL A 179 -14.26 -9.71 8.89
CA VAL A 179 -13.28 -10.54 8.18
C VAL A 179 -13.40 -10.32 6.67
N ASP A 180 -14.61 -10.40 6.11
CA ASP A 180 -14.86 -10.23 4.69
C ASP A 180 -14.49 -8.81 4.20
N ALA A 181 -14.87 -7.79 4.96
CA ALA A 181 -14.53 -6.41 4.61
C ALA A 181 -13.02 -6.14 4.68
N PHE A 182 -12.33 -6.73 5.66
CA PHE A 182 -10.88 -6.66 5.77
C PHE A 182 -10.21 -7.36 4.59
N GLU A 183 -10.62 -8.60 4.25
CA GLU A 183 -10.08 -9.34 3.12
C GLU A 183 -10.31 -8.61 1.78
N GLN A 184 -11.51 -8.06 1.56
CA GLN A 184 -11.78 -7.22 0.39
C GLN A 184 -10.84 -6.02 0.30
N SER A 185 -10.57 -5.34 1.41
CA SER A 185 -9.63 -4.22 1.44
C SER A 185 -8.22 -4.66 1.05
N MET A 186 -7.77 -5.84 1.52
CA MET A 186 -6.47 -6.40 1.17
C MET A 186 -6.34 -6.62 -0.35
N VAL A 187 -7.37 -7.19 -0.99
CA VAL A 187 -7.39 -7.38 -2.45
C VAL A 187 -7.34 -6.03 -3.18
N LEU A 188 -8.13 -5.04 -2.74
CA LEU A 188 -8.21 -3.73 -3.39
C LEU A 188 -6.90 -2.92 -3.29
N TYR A 189 -6.10 -3.14 -2.23
CA TYR A 189 -4.81 -2.47 -2.04
C TYR A 189 -3.62 -3.24 -2.64
N ALA A 190 -3.79 -4.50 -3.06
CA ALA A 190 -2.70 -5.41 -3.43
C ALA A 190 -1.77 -4.84 -4.52
N GLU A 191 -2.35 -4.17 -5.54
CA GLU A 191 -1.57 -3.70 -6.69
C GLU A 191 -2.19 -2.44 -7.33
N HIS A 192 -1.36 -1.61 -7.95
CA HIS A 192 -1.81 -0.44 -8.73
C HIS A 192 -0.72 0.07 -9.69
N SER A 193 -0.21 -0.79 -10.56
CA SER A 193 0.78 -0.45 -11.60
C SER A 193 1.99 0.33 -11.04
N PHE A 194 2.55 1.29 -11.77
CA PHE A 194 3.72 2.08 -11.39
C PHE A 194 3.34 3.26 -10.47
N ASN A 195 2.65 2.98 -9.35
CA ASN A 195 2.51 3.96 -8.29
C ASN A 195 3.87 4.31 -7.68
N ALA A 196 3.93 5.37 -6.86
CA ALA A 196 5.19 5.91 -6.35
C ALA A 196 6.05 4.89 -5.60
N SER A 197 5.46 4.04 -4.77
CA SER A 197 6.21 3.04 -4.01
C SER A 197 6.66 1.86 -4.89
N THR A 198 5.83 1.40 -5.81
CA THR A 198 6.21 0.39 -6.81
C THR A 198 7.35 0.90 -7.69
N PHE A 199 7.28 2.16 -8.12
CA PHE A 199 8.34 2.76 -8.92
C PHE A 199 9.65 2.90 -8.13
N ALA A 200 9.59 3.27 -6.84
CA ALA A 200 10.77 3.28 -5.96
C ALA A 200 11.42 1.89 -5.86
N ALA A 201 10.61 0.82 -5.68
CA ALA A 201 11.11 -0.56 -5.70
C ALA A 201 11.79 -0.90 -7.03
N ARG A 202 11.18 -0.57 -8.16
CA ARG A 202 11.76 -0.81 -9.49
C ARG A 202 13.07 -0.05 -9.70
N VAL A 203 13.18 1.20 -9.23
CA VAL A 203 14.42 1.98 -9.30
C VAL A 203 15.56 1.26 -8.55
N VAL A 204 15.30 0.81 -7.32
CA VAL A 204 16.30 0.06 -6.54
C VAL A 204 16.64 -1.26 -7.23
N THR A 205 15.65 -2.04 -7.64
CA THR A 205 15.84 -3.31 -8.38
C THR A 205 16.66 -3.10 -9.65
N SER A 206 16.46 -1.98 -10.35
CA SER A 206 17.18 -1.68 -11.59
C SER A 206 18.70 -1.54 -11.41
N THR A 207 19.15 -1.28 -10.19
CA THR A 207 20.58 -1.24 -9.82
C THR A 207 21.16 -2.62 -9.53
N GLN A 208 20.34 -3.70 -9.61
CA GLN A 208 20.67 -5.06 -9.21
C GLN A 208 20.90 -5.23 -7.69
N SER A 209 20.30 -4.36 -6.88
CA SER A 209 20.22 -4.56 -5.42
C SER A 209 19.20 -5.64 -5.09
N ASP A 210 19.30 -6.18 -3.87
CA ASP A 210 18.45 -7.25 -3.36
C ASP A 210 16.97 -6.84 -3.19
N ILE A 211 16.10 -7.83 -3.07
CA ILE A 211 14.65 -7.62 -2.95
C ILE A 211 14.26 -6.92 -1.63
N TYR A 212 15.00 -7.12 -0.52
CA TYR A 212 14.70 -6.49 0.76
C TYR A 212 14.99 -4.98 0.72
N SER A 213 16.09 -4.58 0.08
CA SER A 213 16.42 -3.18 -0.18
C SER A 213 15.36 -2.51 -1.05
N ALA A 214 14.89 -3.19 -2.10
CA ALA A 214 13.82 -2.68 -2.96
C ALA A 214 12.49 -2.51 -2.22
N VAL A 215 12.09 -3.49 -1.41
CA VAL A 215 10.89 -3.42 -0.57
C VAL A 215 11.02 -2.35 0.51
N THR A 216 12.20 -2.22 1.14
CA THR A 216 12.49 -1.17 2.13
C THR A 216 12.30 0.23 1.54
N ALA A 217 12.75 0.46 0.31
CA ALA A 217 12.54 1.72 -0.41
C ALA A 217 11.05 1.96 -0.71
N ALA A 218 10.32 0.91 -1.12
CA ALA A 218 8.88 0.98 -1.35
C ALA A 218 8.11 1.35 -0.07
N ILE A 219 8.44 0.75 1.07
CA ILE A 219 7.86 1.09 2.38
C ILE A 219 8.14 2.56 2.73
N GLY A 220 9.36 3.03 2.49
CA GLY A 220 9.72 4.44 2.69
C GLY A 220 8.88 5.40 1.85
N ALA A 221 8.68 5.08 0.58
CA ALA A 221 7.84 5.87 -0.32
C ALA A 221 6.35 5.81 0.07
N LEU A 222 5.85 4.65 0.52
CA LEU A 222 4.45 4.49 0.93
C LEU A 222 4.13 5.30 2.21
N LYS A 223 5.08 5.46 3.13
CA LYS A 223 4.91 6.26 4.35
C LYS A 223 4.56 7.72 4.06
N GLY A 224 4.92 8.24 2.88
CA GLY A 224 4.73 9.65 2.54
C GLY A 224 3.24 10.06 2.50
N PRO A 225 2.88 11.25 3.02
CA PRO A 225 1.48 11.71 3.09
C PRO A 225 0.84 11.96 1.72
N LEU A 226 1.62 12.01 0.65
CA LEU A 226 1.14 12.08 -0.73
C LEU A 226 0.92 10.70 -1.37
N HIS A 227 1.06 9.63 -0.60
CA HIS A 227 0.87 8.25 -1.04
C HIS A 227 0.09 7.44 0.00
N GLY A 228 0.69 6.49 0.71
CA GLY A 228 -0.03 5.55 1.56
C GLY A 228 -0.57 6.12 2.88
N GLY A 229 -0.03 7.23 3.39
CA GLY A 229 -0.53 7.89 4.62
C GLY A 229 -1.87 8.63 4.47
N ALA A 230 -2.54 8.53 3.31
CA ALA A 230 -3.79 9.24 3.06
C ALA A 230 -4.97 8.67 3.85
N ASN A 231 -5.04 7.36 4.08
CA ASN A 231 -6.11 6.71 4.85
C ASN A 231 -6.09 7.11 6.34
N GLU A 232 -4.89 7.28 6.93
CA GLU A 232 -4.73 7.80 8.29
C GLU A 232 -5.22 9.25 8.37
N ALA A 233 -4.83 10.09 7.41
CA ALA A 233 -5.23 11.48 7.35
C ALA A 233 -6.75 11.65 7.16
N VAL A 234 -7.39 10.82 6.35
CA VAL A 234 -8.86 10.79 6.21
C VAL A 234 -9.53 10.56 7.56
N MET A 235 -9.06 9.60 8.34
CA MET A 235 -9.69 9.31 9.63
C MET A 235 -9.44 10.42 10.65
N HIS A 236 -8.27 11.05 10.64
CA HIS A 236 -8.02 12.23 11.46
C HIS A 236 -8.95 13.39 11.10
N ASP A 237 -9.16 13.69 9.82
CA ASP A 237 -10.11 14.69 9.36
C ASP A 237 -11.54 14.34 9.81
N MET A 238 -11.98 13.09 9.71
CA MET A 238 -13.31 12.66 10.16
C MET A 238 -13.49 12.79 11.69
N ILE A 239 -12.47 12.49 12.48
CA ILE A 239 -12.49 12.69 13.94
C ILE A 239 -12.54 14.18 14.28
N GLU A 240 -11.81 15.04 13.57
CA GLU A 240 -11.88 16.51 13.73
C GLU A 240 -13.29 17.04 13.46
N ILE A 241 -13.97 16.52 12.45
CA ILE A 241 -15.37 16.85 12.11
C ILE A 241 -16.31 16.41 13.23
N GLY A 242 -16.17 15.17 13.70
CA GLY A 242 -16.90 14.58 14.81
C GLY A 242 -18.34 14.16 14.51
N SER A 243 -19.12 14.95 13.75
CA SER A 243 -20.52 14.66 13.42
C SER A 243 -20.92 15.20 12.05
N ALA A 244 -21.91 14.57 11.41
CA ALA A 244 -22.32 14.87 10.04
C ALA A 244 -22.85 16.31 9.86
N ASP A 245 -23.50 16.87 10.87
CA ASP A 245 -24.01 18.27 10.87
C ASP A 245 -22.88 19.31 10.73
N LYS A 246 -21.66 19.00 11.18
CA LYS A 246 -20.48 19.86 11.08
C LYS A 246 -19.68 19.67 9.78
N ALA A 247 -19.89 18.56 9.09
CA ALA A 247 -19.08 18.16 7.93
C ALA A 247 -19.12 19.18 6.78
N SER A 248 -20.29 19.77 6.51
CA SER A 248 -20.44 20.79 5.46
C SER A 248 -19.68 22.09 5.77
N GLU A 249 -19.75 22.58 7.01
CA GLU A 249 -19.03 23.77 7.44
C GLU A 249 -17.51 23.55 7.40
N TRP A 250 -17.04 22.41 7.93
CA TRP A 250 -15.64 22.04 7.89
C TRP A 250 -15.11 21.97 6.45
N LEU A 251 -15.88 21.34 5.53
CA LEU A 251 -15.51 21.24 4.12
C LEU A 251 -15.39 22.63 3.47
N GLN A 252 -16.35 23.51 3.67
CA GLN A 252 -16.32 24.86 3.13
C GLN A 252 -15.12 25.66 3.67
N GLY A 253 -14.79 25.49 4.94
CA GLY A 253 -13.58 26.08 5.53
C GLY A 253 -12.29 25.62 4.84
N LYS A 254 -12.13 24.31 4.63
CA LYS A 254 -10.97 23.74 3.91
C LYS A 254 -10.91 24.25 2.46
N LEU A 255 -12.02 24.26 1.73
CA LEU A 255 -12.08 24.74 0.35
C LEU A 255 -11.74 26.24 0.23
N THR A 256 -12.23 27.07 1.14
CA THR A 256 -11.94 28.51 1.18
C THR A 256 -10.44 28.77 1.38
N ARG A 257 -9.80 28.03 2.28
CA ARG A 257 -8.35 28.13 2.51
C ARG A 257 -7.50 27.44 1.44
N LYS A 258 -8.14 26.72 0.50
CA LYS A 258 -7.48 25.86 -0.49
C LYS A 258 -6.62 24.76 0.16
N ASP A 259 -7.03 24.30 1.33
CA ASP A 259 -6.39 23.19 2.00
C ASP A 259 -6.63 21.89 1.22
N LYS A 260 -5.68 20.95 1.32
CA LYS A 260 -5.85 19.65 0.71
C LYS A 260 -6.83 18.81 1.56
N ILE A 261 -7.82 18.22 0.89
CA ILE A 261 -8.75 17.28 1.50
C ILE A 261 -8.30 15.87 1.15
N MET A 262 -7.95 15.10 2.17
CA MET A 262 -7.40 13.76 1.98
C MET A 262 -8.50 12.76 1.58
N GLY A 263 -8.13 11.70 0.87
CA GLY A 263 -9.09 10.71 0.37
C GLY A 263 -9.83 11.10 -0.91
N PHE A 264 -9.53 12.27 -1.50
CA PHE A 264 -10.14 12.73 -2.75
C PHE A 264 -9.12 12.95 -3.86
N GLY A 265 -9.55 12.62 -5.08
CA GLY A 265 -8.73 12.75 -6.28
C GLY A 265 -7.76 11.57 -6.48
N HIS A 266 -7.41 11.35 -7.73
CA HIS A 266 -6.46 10.32 -8.12
C HIS A 266 -5.68 10.77 -9.35
N ARG A 267 -4.38 10.41 -9.41
CA ARG A 267 -3.49 10.86 -10.49
C ARG A 267 -3.82 10.22 -11.84
N VAL A 268 -4.40 9.02 -11.85
CA VAL A 268 -4.66 8.23 -13.05
C VAL A 268 -6.14 8.18 -13.40
N TYR A 269 -7.02 7.94 -12.41
CA TYR A 269 -8.46 7.90 -12.65
C TYR A 269 -9.03 9.30 -12.90
N LYS A 270 -9.76 9.45 -14.02
CA LYS A 270 -10.47 10.70 -14.36
C LYS A 270 -11.92 10.70 -13.90
N ASN A 271 -12.54 9.51 -13.85
CA ASN A 271 -13.97 9.32 -13.55
C ASN A 271 -14.24 8.76 -12.15
N GLY A 272 -13.25 8.83 -11.25
CA GLY A 272 -13.27 8.24 -9.92
C GLY A 272 -12.51 6.91 -9.85
N ASP A 273 -12.06 6.56 -8.66
CA ASP A 273 -11.30 5.32 -8.41
C ASP A 273 -12.26 4.11 -8.44
N SER A 274 -12.00 3.17 -9.34
CA SER A 274 -12.86 1.99 -9.59
C SER A 274 -13.00 1.06 -8.39
N ARG A 275 -12.12 1.17 -7.41
CA ARG A 275 -12.12 0.37 -6.18
C ARG A 275 -13.09 0.90 -5.12
N VAL A 276 -13.43 2.19 -5.20
CA VAL A 276 -14.27 2.88 -4.20
C VAL A 276 -15.65 2.24 -4.04
N PRO A 277 -16.41 1.89 -5.08
CA PRO A 277 -17.73 1.29 -4.89
C PRO A 277 -17.70 0.02 -4.03
N THR A 278 -16.76 -0.89 -4.30
CA THR A 278 -16.61 -2.14 -3.53
C THR A 278 -16.25 -1.86 -2.07
N MET A 279 -15.29 -0.94 -1.82
CA MET A 279 -14.88 -0.61 -0.45
C MET A 279 -15.96 0.19 0.31
N LYS A 280 -16.73 1.04 -0.39
CA LYS A 280 -17.88 1.75 0.22
C LYS A 280 -18.95 0.77 0.70
N GLU A 281 -19.26 -0.25 -0.08
CA GLU A 281 -20.22 -1.30 0.35
C GLU A 281 -19.67 -2.12 1.51
N ALA A 282 -18.37 -2.39 1.57
CA ALA A 282 -17.72 -2.99 2.73
C ALA A 282 -17.83 -2.09 3.97
N LEU A 283 -17.55 -0.79 3.84
CA LEU A 283 -17.73 0.19 4.92
C LEU A 283 -19.18 0.20 5.45
N LYS A 284 -20.20 0.21 4.57
CA LYS A 284 -21.60 0.17 4.99
C LYS A 284 -21.92 -1.05 5.84
N ARG A 285 -21.45 -2.24 5.42
CA ARG A 285 -21.66 -3.48 6.17
C ARG A 285 -21.00 -3.44 7.54
N VAL A 286 -19.75 -2.95 7.61
CA VAL A 286 -19.04 -2.81 8.88
C VAL A 286 -19.70 -1.75 9.77
N ALA A 287 -20.13 -0.62 9.22
CA ALA A 287 -20.83 0.43 9.95
C ALA A 287 -22.13 -0.09 10.58
N ALA A 288 -22.90 -0.88 9.84
CA ALA A 288 -24.11 -1.52 10.36
C ALA A 288 -23.83 -2.53 11.50
N ALA A 289 -22.70 -3.25 11.44
CA ALA A 289 -22.31 -4.23 12.46
C ALA A 289 -21.65 -3.61 13.69
N ARG A 290 -21.07 -2.42 13.57
CA ARG A 290 -20.24 -1.77 14.60
C ARG A 290 -20.76 -0.41 15.06
N ASP A 291 -22.06 -0.16 14.90
CA ASP A 291 -22.71 1.12 15.28
C ASP A 291 -21.99 2.35 14.71
N GLY A 292 -21.59 2.24 13.45
CA GLY A 292 -20.74 3.20 12.75
C GLY A 292 -21.50 4.24 11.91
N GLN A 293 -22.80 4.42 12.09
CA GLN A 293 -23.64 5.28 11.23
C GLN A 293 -23.10 6.71 11.11
N ASN A 294 -22.62 7.30 12.20
CA ASN A 294 -22.06 8.65 12.18
C ASN A 294 -20.91 8.81 11.17
N TRP A 295 -20.01 7.82 11.06
CA TRP A 295 -18.90 7.86 10.11
C TRP A 295 -19.38 7.75 8.67
N LEU A 296 -20.43 6.97 8.44
CA LEU A 296 -21.05 6.85 7.13
C LEU A 296 -21.75 8.13 6.73
N ASP A 297 -22.46 8.79 7.65
CA ASP A 297 -23.12 10.06 7.42
C ASP A 297 -22.11 11.17 7.10
N ILE A 298 -20.99 11.26 7.84
CA ILE A 298 -19.88 12.18 7.52
C ILE A 298 -19.33 11.89 6.12
N TYR A 299 -19.09 10.61 5.79
CA TYR A 299 -18.64 10.18 4.47
C TYR A 299 -19.54 10.71 3.36
N GLU A 300 -20.86 10.52 3.48
CA GLU A 300 -21.84 10.93 2.47
C GLU A 300 -21.90 12.45 2.28
N VAL A 301 -21.83 13.21 3.38
CA VAL A 301 -21.80 14.68 3.31
C VAL A 301 -20.54 15.17 2.59
N LEU A 302 -19.37 14.63 2.92
CA LEU A 302 -18.12 15.03 2.28
C LEU A 302 -18.06 14.62 0.82
N GLU A 303 -18.48 13.39 0.47
CA GLU A 303 -18.52 12.91 -0.92
C GLU A 303 -19.41 13.79 -1.79
N LYS A 304 -20.62 14.11 -1.31
CA LYS A 304 -21.56 14.98 -2.00
C LYS A 304 -21.01 16.41 -2.12
N GLY A 305 -20.50 16.97 -1.03
CA GLY A 305 -19.98 18.35 -1.02
C GLY A 305 -18.77 18.53 -1.95
N MET A 306 -17.86 17.55 -2.02
CA MET A 306 -16.73 17.60 -2.95
C MET A 306 -17.17 17.47 -4.41
N ALA A 307 -18.15 16.61 -4.69
CA ALA A 307 -18.71 16.47 -6.04
C ALA A 307 -19.38 17.78 -6.51
N GLU A 308 -20.12 18.46 -5.65
CA GLU A 308 -20.77 19.74 -5.93
C GLU A 308 -19.77 20.91 -6.07
N ALA A 309 -18.73 20.93 -5.24
CA ALA A 309 -17.77 22.04 -5.22
C ALA A 309 -16.81 22.05 -6.42
N ASN A 310 -16.29 20.91 -6.82
CA ASN A 310 -15.20 20.82 -7.82
C ASN A 310 -15.22 19.55 -8.68
N GLY A 311 -16.19 18.65 -8.49
CA GLY A 311 -16.31 17.38 -9.22
C GLY A 311 -15.28 16.33 -8.86
N ILE A 312 -14.42 16.56 -7.85
CA ILE A 312 -13.39 15.60 -7.45
C ILE A 312 -14.04 14.46 -6.66
N LYS A 313 -13.75 13.23 -7.08
CA LYS A 313 -14.34 12.00 -6.51
C LYS A 313 -13.41 11.37 -5.48
N PRO A 314 -13.96 10.55 -4.57
CA PRO A 314 -13.17 9.78 -3.62
C PRO A 314 -12.16 8.86 -4.30
N ASN A 315 -11.06 8.59 -3.61
CA ASN A 315 -10.15 7.48 -3.88
C ASN A 315 -10.32 6.38 -2.82
N LEU A 316 -9.60 5.25 -2.97
CA LEU A 316 -9.74 4.08 -2.10
C LEU A 316 -9.55 4.40 -0.61
N ASP A 317 -8.67 5.36 -0.26
CA ASP A 317 -8.36 5.71 1.13
C ASP A 317 -9.56 6.30 1.87
N PHE A 318 -10.47 6.96 1.16
CA PHE A 318 -11.62 7.64 1.76
C PHE A 318 -12.62 6.68 2.43
N PRO A 319 -13.10 5.59 1.80
CA PRO A 319 -13.92 4.59 2.49
C PRO A 319 -13.10 3.69 3.42
N THR A 320 -11.79 3.51 3.18
CA THR A 320 -10.98 2.58 3.97
C THR A 320 -10.66 3.12 5.37
N GLY A 321 -10.38 4.43 5.51
CA GLY A 321 -10.12 5.05 6.81
C GLY A 321 -11.17 4.72 7.86
N PRO A 322 -12.44 5.11 7.66
CA PRO A 322 -13.51 4.81 8.62
C PRO A 322 -13.81 3.31 8.74
N ALA A 323 -13.64 2.52 7.68
CA ALA A 323 -13.80 1.06 7.77
C ALA A 323 -12.78 0.43 8.73
N TYR A 324 -11.49 0.75 8.60
CA TYR A 324 -10.45 0.26 9.49
C TYR A 324 -10.62 0.75 10.94
N TYR A 325 -11.05 1.98 11.12
CA TYR A 325 -11.36 2.51 12.44
C TYR A 325 -12.49 1.72 13.12
N LEU A 326 -13.57 1.43 12.40
CA LEU A 326 -14.69 0.62 12.89
C LEU A 326 -14.31 -0.84 13.14
N MET A 327 -13.36 -1.38 12.40
CA MET A 327 -12.78 -2.71 12.67
C MET A 327 -11.96 -2.75 13.96
N GLY A 328 -11.62 -1.59 14.57
CA GLY A 328 -10.89 -1.49 15.84
C GLY A 328 -9.38 -1.31 15.70
N PHE A 329 -8.88 -1.00 14.52
CA PHE A 329 -7.47 -0.70 14.32
C PHE A 329 -7.12 0.71 14.82
N ASP A 330 -5.91 0.85 15.40
CA ASP A 330 -5.32 2.16 15.68
C ASP A 330 -4.98 2.84 14.36
N ILE A 331 -5.22 4.15 14.26
CA ILE A 331 -5.03 4.90 13.00
C ILE A 331 -3.62 4.72 12.45
N GLY A 332 -2.59 4.79 13.31
CA GLY A 332 -1.20 4.59 12.88
C GLY A 332 -0.88 3.19 12.33
N ALA A 333 -1.79 2.21 12.47
CA ALA A 333 -1.65 0.89 11.86
C ALA A 333 -2.19 0.82 10.42
N PHE A 334 -2.93 1.82 9.93
CA PHE A 334 -3.57 1.77 8.61
C PHE A 334 -2.55 1.65 7.46
N THR A 335 -1.50 2.47 7.49
CA THR A 335 -0.44 2.40 6.47
C THR A 335 0.39 1.10 6.58
N PRO A 336 0.78 0.58 7.75
CA PRO A 336 1.31 -0.79 7.90
C PRO A 336 0.41 -1.89 7.33
N ILE A 337 -0.91 -1.81 7.53
CA ILE A 337 -1.87 -2.76 6.93
C ILE A 337 -1.83 -2.64 5.39
N PHE A 338 -1.70 -1.44 4.86
CA PHE A 338 -1.50 -1.25 3.43
C PHE A 338 -0.22 -1.94 2.93
N VAL A 339 0.89 -1.93 3.69
CA VAL A 339 2.12 -2.67 3.34
C VAL A 339 1.84 -4.16 3.22
N MET A 340 1.08 -4.75 4.18
CA MET A 340 0.74 -6.18 4.17
C MET A 340 0.04 -6.60 2.87
N SER A 341 -0.78 -5.72 2.32
CA SER A 341 -1.44 -5.95 1.04
C SER A 341 -0.49 -5.70 -0.14
N ARG A 342 0.14 -4.54 -0.19
CA ARG A 342 0.92 -4.07 -1.33
C ARG A 342 2.23 -4.82 -1.54
N ILE A 343 2.73 -5.55 -0.55
CA ILE A 343 3.92 -6.40 -0.70
C ILE A 343 3.78 -7.37 -1.88
N THR A 344 2.58 -7.87 -2.15
CA THR A 344 2.31 -8.78 -3.27
C THR A 344 2.56 -8.10 -4.63
N GLY A 345 2.09 -6.87 -4.78
CA GLY A 345 2.33 -6.07 -5.96
C GLY A 345 3.80 -5.64 -6.10
N TRP A 346 4.42 -5.13 -5.03
CA TRP A 346 5.83 -4.74 -5.07
C TRP A 346 6.75 -5.86 -5.48
N THR A 347 6.59 -7.02 -4.86
CA THR A 347 7.46 -8.18 -5.15
C THR A 347 7.21 -8.78 -6.52
N ALA A 348 5.96 -8.76 -7.03
CA ALA A 348 5.68 -9.12 -8.42
C ALA A 348 6.41 -8.17 -9.38
N HIS A 349 6.38 -6.86 -9.13
CA HIS A 349 7.10 -5.86 -9.94
C HIS A 349 8.62 -5.99 -9.83
N ILE A 350 9.15 -6.35 -8.66
CA ILE A 350 10.59 -6.60 -8.49
C ILE A 350 11.03 -7.81 -9.31
N ILE A 351 10.27 -8.91 -9.25
CA ILE A 351 10.54 -10.12 -10.04
C ILE A 351 10.47 -9.81 -11.55
N GLU A 352 9.44 -9.06 -11.99
CA GLU A 352 9.31 -8.64 -13.39
C GLU A 352 10.48 -7.74 -13.83
N GLN A 353 10.89 -6.78 -13.00
CA GLN A 353 12.03 -5.90 -13.28
C GLN A 353 13.34 -6.68 -13.38
N THR A 354 13.57 -7.65 -12.48
CA THR A 354 14.77 -8.49 -12.49
C THR A 354 14.85 -9.34 -13.75
N ALA A 355 13.71 -9.86 -14.23
CA ALA A 355 13.66 -10.72 -15.43
C ALA A 355 14.01 -9.99 -16.74
N SER A 356 13.77 -8.65 -16.81
CA SER A 356 14.07 -7.83 -17.99
C SER A 356 14.63 -6.48 -17.54
N ASN A 357 15.82 -6.50 -16.91
CA ASN A 357 16.34 -5.33 -16.22
C ASN A 357 17.06 -4.33 -17.13
N ALA A 358 16.74 -3.06 -16.96
CA ALA A 358 17.52 -1.93 -17.42
C ALA A 358 17.64 -0.90 -16.29
N LEU A 359 18.85 -0.31 -16.13
CA LEU A 359 19.08 0.70 -15.09
C LEU A 359 18.20 1.94 -15.31
N ILE A 360 17.37 2.26 -14.33
CA ILE A 360 16.50 3.46 -14.34
C ILE A 360 17.33 4.65 -13.84
N ARG A 361 17.80 5.47 -14.80
CA ARG A 361 18.65 6.64 -14.53
C ARG A 361 18.29 7.80 -15.48
N PRO A 362 17.32 8.66 -15.09
CA PRO A 362 16.94 9.82 -15.90
C PRO A 362 18.03 10.89 -15.93
N LEU A 363 17.90 11.83 -16.88
CA LEU A 363 18.72 13.04 -16.95
C LEU A 363 18.08 14.18 -16.15
N SER A 364 18.89 15.18 -15.82
CA SER A 364 18.45 16.44 -15.22
C SER A 364 18.93 17.63 -16.06
N GLU A 365 18.13 18.70 -16.11
CA GLU A 365 18.60 20.00 -16.57
C GLU A 365 19.32 20.70 -15.42
N TYR A 366 20.60 21.01 -15.61
CA TYR A 366 21.37 21.74 -14.60
C TYR A 366 21.07 23.23 -14.69
N VAL A 367 20.63 23.82 -13.59
CA VAL A 367 20.29 25.25 -13.47
C VAL A 367 21.18 26.00 -12.46
N GLY A 368 22.25 25.37 -12.04
CA GLY A 368 23.21 25.97 -11.11
C GLY A 368 24.21 26.89 -11.84
N PRO A 369 25.25 27.39 -11.11
CA PRO A 369 26.30 28.21 -11.69
C PRO A 369 27.07 27.46 -12.78
N PRO A 370 27.61 28.16 -13.79
CA PRO A 370 28.50 27.55 -14.77
C PRO A 370 29.78 27.00 -14.10
N GLN A 371 30.56 26.23 -14.85
CA GLN A 371 31.84 25.72 -14.37
C GLN A 371 32.74 26.87 -13.80
N ARG A 372 33.25 26.66 -12.62
CA ARG A 372 34.10 27.64 -11.92
C ARG A 372 35.50 27.08 -11.64
N GLU A 373 36.49 27.92 -11.66
CA GLU A 373 37.80 27.58 -11.16
C GLU A 373 37.80 27.57 -9.62
N LEU A 374 38.64 26.74 -9.04
CA LEU A 374 38.85 26.76 -7.60
C LEU A 374 39.53 28.09 -7.18
N PRO A 375 39.11 28.70 -6.04
CA PRO A 375 39.85 29.84 -5.51
C PRO A 375 41.32 29.45 -5.32
N SER A 376 42.21 30.25 -5.84
CA SER A 376 43.64 30.05 -5.57
C SER A 376 43.82 30.04 -4.06
N THR A 377 44.30 28.93 -3.50
CA THR A 377 44.72 28.87 -2.10
C THR A 377 45.83 29.87 -1.91
N ARG A 378 45.59 30.91 -1.10
CA ARG A 378 46.59 31.84 -0.65
C ARG A 378 47.49 31.15 0.36
#